data_438137ac7327849b8552f284602cc5f3
#
_entry.id   438137ac7327849b8552f284602cc5f3
#
_cell.length_a   1.000
_cell.length_b   1.000
_cell.length_c   1.000
_cell.angle_alpha   90.00
_cell.angle_beta   90.00
_cell.angle_gamma   90.00
#
_symmetry.space_group_name_H-M   'P 1'
#
loop_
_entity.id
_entity.type
_entity.pdbx_description
1 polymer ?
#
loop_
_entity_poly.entity_id
_entity_poly.type
_entity_poly.pdbx_seq_one_letter_code
_entity_poly.pdbx_strand_id
1 'polypeptide(L)'
;MWFGDTQRVNLHCKQRTRLDVLGTFGNLLNISDCKNDKEYFTTSVQVQADGGFFNWVAGMGGNVIITGPECVREAYKKYLESQLALYK
;
A
#
# COMPACT_ATOMS: atom_id res chain seq x y z
N MET A 1 -12.83 -24.25 -3.09
CA MET A 1 -11.96 -23.56 -2.15
C MET A 1 -11.09 -22.54 -2.84
N TRP A 2 -11.03 -21.40 -2.31
CA TRP A 2 -10.11 -20.42 -2.87
C TRP A 2 -9.33 -19.77 -1.73
N PHE A 3 -8.36 -19.00 -2.08
CA PHE A 3 -7.34 -18.59 -1.17
C PHE A 3 -7.33 -17.09 -0.96
N GLY A 4 -8.46 -16.54 -0.82
CA GLY A 4 -8.58 -15.13 -0.64
C GLY A 4 -8.47 -14.39 -1.98
N ASP A 5 -9.26 -13.38 -2.09
CA ASP A 5 -9.29 -12.58 -3.30
C ASP A 5 -8.17 -11.57 -3.29
N THR A 6 -7.53 -11.42 -4.43
CA THR A 6 -6.67 -10.27 -4.62
C THR A 6 -7.54 -9.09 -4.97
N GLN A 7 -7.09 -7.91 -4.58
CA GLN A 7 -7.77 -6.66 -4.87
C GLN A 7 -6.80 -5.70 -5.51
N ARG A 8 -7.32 -4.82 -6.33
CA ARG A 8 -6.53 -3.70 -6.82
C ARG A 8 -6.47 -2.66 -5.73
N VAL A 9 -5.27 -2.36 -5.27
CA VAL A 9 -5.05 -1.36 -4.24
C VAL A 9 -4.27 -0.22 -4.87
N ASN A 10 -4.75 1.00 -4.67
CA ASN A 10 -4.10 2.19 -5.19
C ASN A 10 -3.14 2.74 -4.15
N LEU A 11 -1.93 3.02 -4.59
CA LEU A 11 -0.86 3.49 -3.71
C LEU A 11 -0.34 4.84 -4.17
N HIS A 12 0.01 5.66 -3.20
CA HIS A 12 0.68 6.95 -3.41
C HIS A 12 2.04 6.82 -2.74
N CYS A 13 3.09 6.82 -3.54
CA CYS A 13 4.42 6.43 -3.08
C CYS A 13 5.45 7.52 -3.35
N LYS A 14 6.41 7.68 -2.46
CA LYS A 14 7.55 8.55 -2.74
C LYS A 14 8.44 7.93 -3.80
N GLN A 15 8.97 8.79 -4.67
CA GLN A 15 9.83 8.32 -5.78
C GLN A 15 11.01 7.50 -5.29
N ARG A 16 11.56 7.83 -4.14
CA ARG A 16 12.71 7.11 -3.60
C ARG A 16 12.39 5.67 -3.23
N THR A 17 11.10 5.32 -3.10
CA THR A 17 10.71 3.95 -2.79
C THR A 17 10.38 3.14 -4.03
N ARG A 18 10.56 3.71 -5.21
CA ARG A 18 10.14 3.08 -6.47
C ARG A 18 10.76 1.70 -6.67
N LEU A 19 12.04 1.57 -6.41
CA LEU A 19 12.72 0.28 -6.56
C LEU A 19 12.23 -0.74 -5.55
N ASP A 20 11.95 -0.31 -4.33
CA ASP A 20 11.41 -1.20 -3.30
C ASP A 20 10.04 -1.71 -3.67
N VAL A 21 9.19 -0.82 -4.19
CA VAL A 21 7.84 -1.19 -4.61
C VAL A 21 7.90 -2.15 -5.80
N LEU A 22 8.73 -1.84 -6.78
CA LEU A 22 8.91 -2.72 -7.95
C LEU A 22 9.47 -4.08 -7.54
N GLY A 23 10.43 -4.09 -6.64
CA GLY A 23 11.03 -5.34 -6.18
C GLY A 23 10.06 -6.21 -5.40
N THR A 24 9.12 -5.58 -4.67
CA THR A 24 8.15 -6.32 -3.87
C THR A 24 7.03 -6.90 -4.73
N PHE A 25 6.51 -6.13 -5.68
CA PHE A 25 5.32 -6.54 -6.43
C PHE A 25 5.62 -7.02 -7.84
N GLY A 26 6.75 -6.65 -8.39
CA GLY A 26 7.16 -7.08 -9.72
C GLY A 26 6.42 -6.36 -10.84
N ASN A 27 5.11 -6.46 -10.86
CA ASN A 27 4.28 -5.82 -11.86
C ASN A 27 3.43 -4.74 -11.23
N LEU A 28 3.74 -3.50 -11.55
CA LEU A 28 2.92 -2.38 -11.12
C LEU A 28 1.97 -1.98 -12.25
N LEU A 29 0.74 -1.64 -11.85
CA LEU A 29 -0.29 -1.22 -12.79
C LEU A 29 -0.42 0.29 -12.75
N ASN A 30 -0.60 0.89 -13.94
CA ASN A 30 -0.94 2.30 -14.03
C ASN A 30 -0.01 3.24 -13.26
N ILE A 31 1.30 3.06 -13.45
CA ILE A 31 2.27 3.96 -12.81
C ILE A 31 2.11 5.34 -13.42
N SER A 32 1.91 6.34 -12.57
CA SER A 32 1.77 7.72 -13.00
C SER A 32 2.47 8.64 -12.03
N ASP A 33 3.24 9.57 -12.56
CA ASP A 33 3.84 10.60 -11.72
C ASP A 33 2.79 11.62 -11.34
N CYS A 34 2.85 12.10 -10.10
CA CYS A 34 1.94 13.13 -9.63
C CYS A 34 2.29 14.47 -10.27
N LYS A 35 1.30 15.11 -10.90
CA LYS A 35 1.53 16.40 -11.57
C LYS A 35 1.87 17.51 -10.59
N ASN A 36 1.29 17.45 -9.41
CA ASN A 36 1.43 18.51 -8.42
C ASN A 36 2.56 18.24 -7.43
N ASP A 37 3.12 17.05 -7.45
CA ASP A 37 4.17 16.67 -6.52
C ASP A 37 5.12 15.69 -7.18
N LYS A 38 6.26 16.20 -7.61
CA LYS A 38 7.25 15.39 -8.32
C LYS A 38 7.96 14.40 -7.43
N GLU A 39 7.80 14.50 -6.12
CA GLU A 39 8.41 13.56 -5.19
C GLU A 39 7.61 12.28 -5.05
N TYR A 40 6.41 12.22 -5.64
CA TYR A 40 5.52 11.08 -5.51
C TYR A 40 5.12 10.53 -6.87
N PHE A 41 4.75 9.28 -6.86
CA PHE A 41 4.08 8.65 -7.99
C PHE A 41 2.91 7.83 -7.47
N THR A 42 1.97 7.53 -8.35
CA THR A 42 0.84 6.68 -8.00
C THR A 42 0.91 5.41 -8.82
N THR A 43 0.43 4.33 -8.23
CA THR A 43 0.35 3.06 -8.93
C THR A 43 -0.75 2.22 -8.30
N SER A 44 -1.10 1.14 -8.99
CA SER A 44 -2.02 0.15 -8.44
C SER A 44 -1.31 -1.19 -8.40
N VAL A 45 -1.62 -1.96 -7.37
CA VAL A 45 -1.08 -3.31 -7.24
C VAL A 45 -2.23 -4.27 -7.02
N GLN A 46 -2.05 -5.50 -7.47
CA GLN A 46 -3.03 -6.56 -7.29
C GLN A 46 -2.52 -7.43 -6.15
N VAL A 47 -3.11 -7.29 -4.98
CA VAL A 47 -2.61 -7.96 -3.78
C VAL A 47 -3.76 -8.47 -2.94
N GLN A 48 -3.43 -9.42 -2.08
CA GLN A 48 -4.33 -9.83 -1.01
C GLN A 48 -4.13 -8.83 0.13
N ALA A 49 -5.16 -8.06 0.43
CA ALA A 49 -5.08 -6.98 1.41
C ALA A 49 -5.19 -7.56 2.83
N ASP A 50 -4.13 -8.15 3.29
CA ASP A 50 -4.07 -8.81 4.58
C ASP A 50 -2.94 -8.23 5.45
N GLY A 51 -2.70 -8.87 6.60
CA GLY A 51 -1.68 -8.40 7.54
C GLY A 51 -0.28 -8.33 6.95
N GLY A 52 0.07 -9.24 6.04
CA GLY A 52 1.37 -9.21 5.39
C GLY A 52 1.57 -7.97 4.54
N PHE A 53 0.55 -7.63 3.74
CA PHE A 53 0.57 -6.44 2.94
C PHE A 53 0.61 -5.17 3.83
N PHE A 54 -0.25 -5.14 4.84
CA PHE A 54 -0.32 -4.00 5.75
C PHE A 54 0.98 -3.82 6.51
N ASN A 55 1.60 -4.90 6.91
CA ASN A 55 2.89 -4.85 7.58
C ASN A 55 3.95 -4.23 6.68
N TRP A 56 3.95 -4.59 5.40
CA TRP A 56 4.89 -4.02 4.44
C TRP A 56 4.66 -2.52 4.30
N VAL A 57 3.40 -2.10 4.17
CA VAL A 57 3.06 -0.68 4.04
C VAL A 57 3.51 0.10 5.28
N ALA A 58 3.23 -0.45 6.46
CA ALA A 58 3.65 0.19 7.70
C ALA A 58 5.17 0.30 7.80
N GLY A 59 5.88 -0.71 7.31
CA GLY A 59 7.33 -0.72 7.33
C GLY A 59 7.97 0.33 6.42
N MET A 60 7.20 0.89 5.48
CA MET A 60 7.70 1.96 4.61
C MET A 60 7.68 3.33 5.30
N GLY A 61 7.17 3.40 6.52
CA GLY A 61 7.28 4.62 7.32
C GLY A 61 6.55 5.84 6.77
N GLY A 62 5.43 5.61 6.11
CA GLY A 62 4.65 6.70 5.54
C GLY A 62 5.08 7.11 4.14
N ASN A 63 6.10 6.48 3.59
CA ASN A 63 6.53 6.74 2.21
C ASN A 63 5.62 6.10 1.18
N VAL A 64 4.79 5.16 1.61
CA VAL A 64 3.78 4.50 0.79
C VAL A 64 2.45 4.65 1.51
N ILE A 65 1.47 5.20 0.81
CA ILE A 65 0.16 5.48 1.39
C ILE A 65 -0.90 4.77 0.54
N ILE A 66 -1.80 4.08 1.21
CA ILE A 66 -2.94 3.47 0.54
C ILE A 66 -3.98 4.56 0.28
N THR A 67 -4.29 4.82 -0.98
CA THR A 67 -5.26 5.85 -1.34
C THR A 67 -6.63 5.28 -1.68
N GLY A 68 -6.72 4.01 -1.91
CA GLY A 68 -8.00 3.37 -2.21
C GLY A 68 -7.83 1.90 -2.51
N PRO A 69 -8.91 1.16 -2.59
CA PRO A 69 -10.27 1.57 -2.30
C PRO A 69 -10.50 1.83 -0.81
N GLU A 70 -11.62 2.47 -0.49
CA GLU A 70 -11.92 2.88 0.88
C GLU A 70 -11.96 1.70 1.86
N CYS A 71 -12.48 0.56 1.42
CA CYS A 71 -12.54 -0.62 2.29
C CYS A 71 -11.14 -1.08 2.72
N VAL A 72 -10.16 -0.97 1.83
CA VAL A 72 -8.78 -1.33 2.16
C VAL A 72 -8.17 -0.28 3.09
N ARG A 73 -8.44 1.00 2.84
CA ARG A 73 -7.98 2.06 3.72
C ARG A 73 -8.50 1.88 5.15
N GLU A 74 -9.77 1.58 5.28
CA GLU A 74 -10.37 1.37 6.59
C GLU A 74 -9.82 0.13 7.28
N ALA A 75 -9.60 -0.93 6.53
CA ALA A 75 -9.00 -2.14 7.07
C ALA A 75 -7.57 -1.87 7.57
N TYR A 76 -6.82 -1.07 6.82
CA TYR A 76 -5.48 -0.70 7.22
C TYR A 76 -5.48 0.15 8.49
N LYS A 77 -6.42 1.09 8.59
CA LYS A 77 -6.57 1.89 9.83
C LYS A 77 -6.81 0.99 11.04
N LYS A 78 -7.70 0.03 10.90
CA LYS A 78 -7.99 -0.91 11.99
C LYS A 78 -6.76 -1.75 12.35
N TYR A 79 -6.00 -2.14 11.33
CA TYR A 79 -4.76 -2.85 11.56
C TYR A 79 -3.80 -2.02 12.40
N LEU A 80 -3.61 -0.75 12.04
CA LEU A 80 -2.73 0.14 12.79
C LEU A 80 -3.22 0.36 14.22
N GLU A 81 -4.53 0.52 14.40
CA GLU A 81 -5.10 0.70 15.73
C GLU A 81 -4.87 -0.53 16.61
N SER A 82 -5.01 -1.71 16.04
CA SER A 82 -4.76 -2.94 16.78
C SER A 82 -3.29 -3.07 17.18
N GLN A 83 -2.38 -2.64 16.33
CA GLN A 83 -0.96 -2.65 16.64
C GLN A 83 -0.65 -1.64 17.75
N LEU A 84 -1.23 -0.46 17.67
CA LEU A 84 -1.04 0.56 18.67
C LEU A 84 -1.55 0.10 20.03
N ALA A 85 -2.66 -0.60 20.06
CA ALA A 85 -3.26 -1.09 21.29
C ALA A 85 -2.33 -2.03 22.06
N LEU A 86 -1.43 -2.71 21.36
CA LEU A 86 -0.46 -3.61 22.01
C LEU A 86 0.55 -2.84 22.88
N TYR A 87 0.68 -1.53 22.66
CA TYR A 87 1.69 -0.71 23.31
C TYR A 87 1.09 0.34 24.25
N LYS A 88 -0.18 0.22 24.53
CA LYS A 88 -0.84 1.13 25.46
C LYS A 88 -0.90 0.58 26.88
#